data_b015c41c376919d1f85215392f7727ca
#
_entry.id   b015c41c376919d1f85215392f7727ca
#
_cell.length_a   1.000
_cell.length_b   1.000
_cell.length_c   1.000
_cell.angle_alpha   90.00
_cell.angle_beta   90.00
_cell.angle_gamma   90.00
#
_symmetry.space_group_name_H-M   'P 1'
#
loop_
_entity.id
_entity.type
_entity.pdbx_description
1 polymer ?
#
loop_
_entity_poly.entity_id
_entity_poly.type
_entity_poly.pdbx_seq_one_letter_code
_entity_poly.pdbx_strand_id
1 'polypeptide(L)'
;MLPLLQNGDLYSYLISHTNIPIATRLTWAVEIVQGLAHLHARDVIWTDPHLCNVLLTDDYHVVLCDFGMSIYNAPYYYKFAGGPPAIYLCPLGYYGESPRRVDIFGLGVILFVLLSERLPFHKDLKPSVHKQFEVLQEHHRICLNGGSFDTLSPSLHPYFGEIVAKCFNIKYQSADVLLTELQAAFSKWWEDNIEVNNFSTLYLSARRD
;
A
#
# COMPACT_ATOMS: atom_id res chain seq x y z
N MET A 1 21.32 7.12 16.09
CA MET A 1 21.60 6.05 15.11
C MET A 1 20.33 5.25 14.98
N LEU A 2 19.81 5.06 13.78
CA LEU A 2 18.63 4.21 13.57
C LEU A 2 19.07 2.74 13.60
N PRO A 3 18.27 1.80 14.14
CA PRO A 3 18.60 0.39 14.12
C PRO A 3 18.64 -0.11 12.66
N LEU A 4 19.59 -0.98 12.36
CA LEU A 4 19.61 -1.69 11.09
C LEU A 4 18.60 -2.83 11.16
N LEU A 5 17.58 -2.77 10.29
CA LEU A 5 16.60 -3.86 10.16
C LEU A 5 17.12 -4.85 9.12
N GLN A 6 17.39 -6.09 9.54
CA GLN A 6 18.08 -7.08 8.70
C GLN A 6 17.23 -7.57 7.53
N ASN A 7 15.90 -7.52 7.65
CA ASN A 7 14.98 -7.94 6.59
C ASN A 7 14.83 -6.89 5.46
N GLY A 8 15.41 -5.69 5.62
CA GLY A 8 15.40 -4.64 4.61
C GLY A 8 14.02 -4.05 4.33
N ASP A 9 13.83 -3.57 3.10
CA ASP A 9 12.55 -3.01 2.67
C ASP A 9 11.60 -4.09 2.12
N LEU A 10 10.30 -3.80 2.22
CA LEU A 10 9.24 -4.75 1.86
C LEU A 10 9.21 -5.05 0.36
N TYR A 11 9.61 -4.13 -0.51
CA TYR A 11 9.71 -4.39 -1.94
C TYR A 11 10.78 -5.45 -2.26
N SER A 12 11.98 -5.26 -1.72
CA SER A 12 13.09 -6.20 -1.86
C SER A 12 12.75 -7.57 -1.27
N TYR A 13 12.04 -7.57 -0.15
CA TYR A 13 11.58 -8.79 0.49
C TYR A 13 10.58 -9.56 -0.38
N LEU A 14 9.53 -8.89 -0.90
CA LEU A 14 8.53 -9.50 -1.80
C LEU A 14 9.15 -10.09 -3.08
N ILE A 15 10.20 -9.45 -3.60
CA ILE A 15 10.89 -9.94 -4.80
C ILE A 15 11.74 -11.17 -4.53
N SER A 16 12.38 -11.23 -3.36
CA SER A 16 13.31 -12.32 -3.00
C SER A 16 12.62 -13.53 -2.38
N HIS A 17 11.38 -13.39 -1.93
CA HIS A 17 10.63 -14.44 -1.26
C HIS A 17 9.33 -14.73 -1.98
N THR A 18 9.20 -15.94 -2.49
CA THR A 18 7.96 -16.44 -3.12
C THR A 18 7.08 -17.13 -2.09
N ASN A 19 5.78 -17.21 -2.39
CA ASN A 19 4.80 -17.93 -1.57
C ASN A 19 4.62 -17.38 -0.14
N ILE A 20 4.71 -16.07 0.03
CA ILE A 20 4.38 -15.43 1.31
C ILE A 20 2.86 -15.62 1.56
N PRO A 21 2.46 -16.22 2.70
CA PRO A 21 1.06 -16.44 2.99
C PRO A 21 0.23 -15.17 2.88
N ILE A 22 -0.97 -15.26 2.33
CA ILE A 22 -1.86 -14.10 2.18
C ILE A 22 -2.21 -13.48 3.53
N ALA A 23 -2.36 -14.27 4.59
CA ALA A 23 -2.60 -13.77 5.93
C ALA A 23 -1.47 -12.87 6.44
N THR A 24 -0.20 -13.23 6.17
CA THR A 24 0.97 -12.39 6.48
C THR A 24 0.92 -11.07 5.72
N ARG A 25 0.63 -11.12 4.42
CA ARG A 25 0.53 -9.92 3.58
C ARG A 25 -0.62 -9.01 4.00
N LEU A 26 -1.74 -9.59 4.45
CA LEU A 26 -2.87 -8.85 5.02
C LEU A 26 -2.51 -8.19 6.36
N THR A 27 -1.74 -8.87 7.21
CA THR A 27 -1.22 -8.28 8.45
C THR A 27 -0.37 -7.05 8.14
N TRP A 28 0.58 -7.17 7.21
CA TRP A 28 1.39 -6.03 6.76
C TRP A 28 0.54 -4.90 6.17
N ALA A 29 -0.49 -5.24 5.39
CA ALA A 29 -1.42 -4.25 4.85
C ALA A 29 -2.09 -3.43 5.96
N VAL A 30 -2.59 -4.08 7.00
CA VAL A 30 -3.22 -3.41 8.16
C VAL A 30 -2.20 -2.54 8.90
N GLU A 31 -1.00 -3.06 9.17
CA GLU A 31 0.06 -2.32 9.88
C GLU A 31 0.51 -1.06 9.11
N ILE A 32 0.64 -1.13 7.76
CA ILE A 32 0.98 0.02 6.92
C ILE A 32 -0.12 1.09 6.99
N VAL A 33 -1.39 0.68 6.84
CA VAL A 33 -2.53 1.61 6.94
C VAL A 33 -2.59 2.24 8.33
N GLN A 34 -2.33 1.47 9.39
CA GLN A 34 -2.28 1.94 10.76
C GLN A 34 -1.16 2.97 10.96
N GLY A 35 0.02 2.73 10.39
CA GLY A 35 1.12 3.68 10.37
C GLY A 35 0.74 5.00 9.69
N LEU A 36 0.11 4.94 8.51
CA LEU A 36 -0.36 6.13 7.81
C LEU A 36 -1.45 6.88 8.58
N ALA A 37 -2.41 6.17 9.18
CA ALA A 37 -3.44 6.78 10.02
C ALA A 37 -2.81 7.54 11.21
N HIS A 38 -1.79 6.95 11.84
CA HIS A 38 -1.04 7.59 12.92
C HIS A 38 -0.33 8.88 12.48
N LEU A 39 0.27 8.91 11.28
CA LEU A 39 0.89 10.11 10.69
C LEU A 39 -0.17 11.18 10.44
N HIS A 40 -1.25 10.82 9.74
CA HIS A 40 -2.32 11.73 9.38
C HIS A 40 -3.02 12.34 10.61
N ALA A 41 -3.19 11.58 11.71
CA ALA A 41 -3.73 12.08 12.97
C ALA A 41 -2.83 13.15 13.64
N ARG A 42 -1.55 13.24 13.21
CA ARG A 42 -0.57 14.23 13.69
C ARG A 42 -0.23 15.30 12.66
N ASP A 43 -1.09 15.47 11.66
CA ASP A 43 -0.89 16.42 10.56
C ASP A 43 0.41 16.20 9.77
N VAL A 44 0.91 14.96 9.76
CA VAL A 44 2.04 14.55 8.92
C VAL A 44 1.51 13.87 7.67
N ILE A 45 1.91 14.35 6.52
CA ILE A 45 1.65 13.75 5.20
C ILE A 45 2.93 13.08 4.77
N TRP A 46 2.87 11.81 4.44
CA TRP A 46 4.07 11.01 4.10
C TRP A 46 4.69 11.45 2.77
N THR A 47 3.84 11.71 1.76
CA THR A 47 4.16 12.18 0.41
C THR A 47 4.89 11.21 -0.50
N ASP A 48 5.55 10.19 0.04
CA ASP A 48 6.33 9.21 -0.70
C ASP A 48 5.93 7.75 -0.37
N PRO A 49 4.63 7.40 -0.49
CA PRO A 49 4.11 6.08 -0.16
C PRO A 49 4.49 5.04 -1.22
N HIS A 50 5.52 4.25 -0.95
CA HIS A 50 5.89 3.09 -1.77
C HIS A 50 6.59 2.00 -0.94
N LEU A 51 6.65 0.78 -1.48
CA LEU A 51 7.11 -0.40 -0.74
C LEU A 51 8.58 -0.35 -0.30
N CYS A 52 9.46 0.41 -0.98
CA CYS A 52 10.84 0.59 -0.51
C CYS A 52 10.93 1.49 0.75
N ASN A 53 9.88 2.27 1.04
CA ASN A 53 9.78 3.09 2.25
C ASN A 53 8.99 2.40 3.38
N VAL A 54 8.79 1.10 3.24
CA VAL A 54 8.22 0.22 4.26
C VAL A 54 9.29 -0.80 4.63
N LEU A 55 9.81 -0.73 5.85
CA LEU A 55 10.84 -1.64 6.34
C LEU A 55 10.22 -2.80 7.08
N LEU A 56 10.86 -3.96 7.00
CA LEU A 56 10.45 -5.16 7.71
C LEU A 56 11.37 -5.38 8.92
N THR A 57 10.76 -5.42 10.11
CA THR A 57 11.48 -5.66 11.38
C THR A 57 11.96 -7.12 11.48
N ASP A 58 12.83 -7.39 12.43
CA ASP A 58 13.33 -8.74 12.67
C ASP A 58 12.20 -9.72 13.09
N ASP A 59 11.13 -9.20 13.71
CA ASP A 59 9.90 -9.94 14.06
C ASP A 59 8.85 -9.97 12.94
N TYR A 60 9.22 -9.56 11.74
CA TYR A 60 8.34 -9.52 10.56
C TYR A 60 7.12 -8.57 10.67
N HIS A 61 7.20 -7.55 11.53
CA HIS A 61 6.29 -6.41 11.49
C HIS A 61 6.80 -5.35 10.53
N VAL A 62 5.93 -4.48 10.06
CA VAL A 62 6.33 -3.40 9.15
C VAL A 62 6.34 -2.04 9.84
N VAL A 63 7.26 -1.19 9.41
CA VAL A 63 7.37 0.20 9.84
C VAL A 63 7.57 1.12 8.64
N LEU A 64 6.91 2.27 8.67
CA LEU A 64 7.09 3.30 7.65
C LEU A 64 8.40 4.04 7.90
N CYS A 65 9.10 4.39 6.83
CA CYS A 65 10.36 5.12 6.89
C CYS A 65 10.42 6.21 5.80
N ASP A 66 11.56 6.85 5.71
CA ASP A 66 11.88 7.95 4.81
C ASP A 66 10.85 9.10 4.84
N PHE A 67 10.95 9.90 5.89
CA PHE A 67 10.15 11.09 6.08
C PHE A 67 10.81 12.35 5.52
N GLY A 68 11.88 12.22 4.70
CA GLY A 68 12.64 13.34 4.16
C GLY A 68 11.81 14.28 3.28
N MET A 69 10.76 13.77 2.65
CA MET A 69 9.81 14.53 1.83
C MET A 69 8.49 14.84 2.56
N SER A 70 8.31 14.37 3.79
CA SER A 70 7.07 14.51 4.54
C SER A 70 6.77 15.96 4.88
N ILE A 71 5.49 16.27 4.97
CA ILE A 71 5.00 17.62 5.24
C ILE A 71 4.26 17.60 6.56
N TYR A 72 4.63 18.52 7.45
CA TYR A 72 3.96 18.73 8.70
C TYR A 72 3.15 20.03 8.70
N ASN A 73 1.87 19.96 9.06
CA ASN A 73 0.98 21.12 9.22
C ASN A 73 1.00 22.08 8.00
N ALA A 74 1.01 21.51 6.77
CA ALA A 74 1.18 22.31 5.57
C ALA A 74 -0.11 23.04 5.16
N PRO A 75 -0.03 24.31 4.76
CA PRO A 75 -1.09 24.98 4.05
C PRO A 75 -1.30 24.34 2.67
N TYR A 76 -2.52 24.40 2.14
CA TYR A 76 -3.00 23.75 0.90
C TYR A 76 -2.22 24.02 -0.41
N TYR A 77 -1.11 24.74 -0.39
CA TYR A 77 -0.40 25.25 -1.58
C TYR A 77 1.08 24.82 -1.65
N TYR A 78 1.43 23.64 -1.16
CA TYR A 78 2.82 23.22 -1.27
C TYR A 78 3.14 22.69 -2.67
N LYS A 79 4.15 23.29 -3.32
CA LYS A 79 4.74 22.72 -4.55
C LYS A 79 5.76 21.66 -4.14
N PHE A 80 5.39 20.40 -4.39
CA PHE A 80 6.32 19.29 -4.18
C PHE A 80 7.45 19.31 -5.21
N ALA A 81 8.67 19.16 -4.75
CA ALA A 81 9.85 19.02 -5.59
C ALA A 81 10.22 17.53 -5.87
N GLY A 82 9.41 16.59 -5.41
CA GLY A 82 9.62 15.15 -5.54
C GLY A 82 8.32 14.38 -5.32
N GLY A 83 8.38 13.07 -5.30
CA GLY A 83 7.23 12.19 -5.06
C GLY A 83 7.61 10.71 -5.25
N PRO A 84 6.68 9.80 -5.00
CA PRO A 84 6.90 8.38 -5.14
C PRO A 84 7.22 7.98 -6.59
N PRO A 85 7.76 6.78 -6.82
CA PRO A 85 7.89 6.21 -8.16
C PRO A 85 6.58 6.30 -8.93
N ALA A 86 6.67 6.44 -10.27
CA ALA A 86 5.54 6.76 -11.15
C ALA A 86 4.28 5.90 -10.91
N ILE A 87 4.44 4.62 -10.58
CA ILE A 87 3.33 3.69 -10.32
C ILE A 87 2.53 4.01 -9.06
N TYR A 88 3.12 4.70 -8.08
CA TYR A 88 2.48 5.10 -6.83
C TYR A 88 1.97 6.55 -6.89
N LEU A 89 2.31 7.27 -7.93
CA LEU A 89 1.95 8.67 -8.07
C LEU A 89 0.46 8.81 -8.38
N CYS A 90 -0.23 9.62 -7.58
CA CYS A 90 -1.63 9.93 -7.84
C CYS A 90 -1.78 10.69 -9.17
N PRO A 91 -2.58 10.18 -10.13
CA PRO A 91 -2.72 10.79 -11.44
C PRO A 91 -3.33 12.19 -11.42
N LEU A 92 -4.15 12.48 -10.41
CA LEU A 92 -4.75 13.80 -10.24
C LEU A 92 -3.77 14.79 -9.62
N GLY A 93 -2.57 14.32 -9.24
CA GLY A 93 -1.54 15.16 -8.64
C GLY A 93 -1.96 15.75 -7.30
N TYR A 94 -1.17 16.72 -6.86
CA TYR A 94 -1.43 17.44 -5.61
C TYR A 94 -2.31 18.68 -5.81
N TYR A 95 -2.82 18.90 -7.01
CA TYR A 95 -3.60 20.09 -7.34
C TYR A 95 -5.06 19.93 -6.93
N GLY A 96 -5.50 20.76 -6.01
CA GLY A 96 -6.91 20.87 -5.61
C GLY A 96 -7.44 19.82 -4.65
N GLU A 97 -6.69 18.75 -4.35
CA GLU A 97 -7.07 17.73 -3.40
C GLU A 97 -6.27 17.85 -2.09
N SER A 98 -6.81 17.32 -1.01
CA SER A 98 -6.06 17.22 0.24
C SER A 98 -4.81 16.34 0.00
N PRO A 99 -3.59 16.81 0.36
CA PRO A 99 -2.38 16.00 0.23
C PRO A 99 -2.47 14.61 0.88
N ARG A 100 -3.25 14.46 1.96
CA ARG A 100 -3.53 13.17 2.60
C ARG A 100 -4.15 12.14 1.65
N ARG A 101 -4.98 12.60 0.70
CA ARG A 101 -5.61 11.71 -0.29
C ARG A 101 -4.62 11.16 -1.31
N VAL A 102 -3.54 11.90 -1.56
CA VAL A 102 -2.46 11.44 -2.44
C VAL A 102 -1.71 10.28 -1.79
N ASP A 103 -1.44 10.36 -0.48
CA ASP A 103 -0.90 9.24 0.28
C ASP A 103 -1.83 8.01 0.21
N ILE A 104 -3.14 8.22 0.28
CA ILE A 104 -4.13 7.13 0.19
C ILE A 104 -4.12 6.47 -1.19
N PHE A 105 -3.90 7.21 -2.28
CA PHE A 105 -3.75 6.62 -3.61
C PHE A 105 -2.53 5.70 -3.68
N GLY A 106 -1.35 6.19 -3.28
CA GLY A 106 -0.13 5.38 -3.24
C GLY A 106 -0.26 4.16 -2.32
N LEU A 107 -0.96 4.33 -1.18
CA LEU A 107 -1.33 3.22 -0.32
C LEU A 107 -2.23 2.20 -1.02
N GLY A 108 -3.15 2.65 -1.87
CA GLY A 108 -3.97 1.77 -2.71
C GLY A 108 -3.12 0.87 -3.62
N VAL A 109 -2.05 1.41 -4.19
CA VAL A 109 -1.07 0.62 -4.97
C VAL A 109 -0.34 -0.38 -4.08
N ILE A 110 0.11 0.02 -2.89
CA ILE A 110 0.74 -0.87 -1.91
C ILE A 110 -0.21 -2.03 -1.55
N LEU A 111 -1.46 -1.73 -1.21
CA LEU A 111 -2.47 -2.75 -0.89
C LEU A 111 -2.71 -3.69 -2.06
N PHE A 112 -2.84 -3.14 -3.28
CA PHE A 112 -3.00 -3.96 -4.48
C PHE A 112 -1.83 -4.93 -4.66
N VAL A 113 -0.59 -4.45 -4.51
CA VAL A 113 0.62 -5.29 -4.65
C VAL A 113 0.67 -6.38 -3.58
N LEU A 114 0.41 -6.05 -2.33
CA LEU A 114 0.39 -7.03 -1.24
C LEU A 114 -0.67 -8.12 -1.46
N LEU A 115 -1.82 -7.77 -2.01
CA LEU A 115 -2.92 -8.70 -2.23
C LEU A 115 -2.78 -9.52 -3.52
N SER A 116 -2.11 -9.00 -4.54
CA SER A 116 -2.04 -9.62 -5.87
C SER A 116 -0.65 -10.13 -6.28
N GLU A 117 0.40 -9.78 -5.54
CA GLU A 117 1.82 -10.07 -5.84
C GLU A 117 2.26 -9.59 -7.23
N ARG A 118 1.61 -8.57 -7.75
CA ARG A 118 1.93 -7.91 -9.02
C ARG A 118 1.61 -6.41 -8.96
N LEU A 119 2.12 -5.66 -9.91
CA LEU A 119 1.74 -4.26 -10.07
C LEU A 119 0.38 -4.12 -10.79
N PRO A 120 -0.36 -3.04 -10.55
CA PRO A 120 -1.56 -2.76 -11.35
C PRO A 120 -1.24 -2.76 -12.84
N PHE A 121 -2.11 -3.39 -13.66
CA PHE A 121 -1.98 -3.55 -15.11
C PHE A 121 -0.69 -4.25 -15.57
N HIS A 122 0.02 -4.92 -14.67
CA HIS A 122 1.26 -5.62 -14.96
C HIS A 122 1.28 -7.04 -14.37
N LYS A 123 2.11 -7.92 -14.94
CA LYS A 123 2.21 -9.31 -14.48
C LYS A 123 3.28 -9.50 -13.40
N ASP A 124 4.25 -8.59 -13.33
CA ASP A 124 5.44 -8.73 -12.50
C ASP A 124 5.57 -7.60 -11.50
N LEU A 125 6.36 -7.84 -10.44
CA LEU A 125 6.75 -6.82 -9.47
C LEU A 125 7.94 -5.95 -9.93
N LYS A 126 8.68 -6.37 -10.97
CA LYS A 126 9.88 -5.69 -11.50
C LYS A 126 9.65 -5.13 -12.91
N PRO A 127 8.80 -4.12 -13.10
CA PRO A 127 8.65 -3.52 -14.40
C PRO A 127 9.88 -2.67 -14.75
N SER A 128 10.18 -2.57 -16.05
CA SER A 128 11.10 -1.53 -16.53
C SER A 128 10.54 -0.13 -16.23
N VAL A 129 11.42 0.88 -16.20
CA VAL A 129 10.98 2.28 -15.99
C VAL A 129 9.90 2.69 -16.99
N HIS A 130 10.04 2.27 -18.26
CA HIS A 130 9.03 2.52 -19.28
C HIS A 130 7.65 1.97 -18.91
N LYS A 131 7.58 0.74 -18.40
CA LYS A 131 6.32 0.12 -17.97
C LYS A 131 5.71 0.76 -16.72
N GLN A 132 6.52 1.33 -15.84
CA GLN A 132 6.02 2.12 -14.72
C GLN A 132 5.27 3.38 -15.21
N PHE A 133 5.78 4.02 -16.26
CA PHE A 133 5.09 5.15 -16.89
C PHE A 133 3.83 4.72 -17.64
N GLU A 134 3.79 3.55 -18.26
CA GLU A 134 2.56 3.00 -18.87
C GLU A 134 1.46 2.81 -17.81
N VAL A 135 1.79 2.28 -16.62
CA VAL A 135 0.85 2.15 -15.51
C VAL A 135 0.33 3.52 -15.05
N LEU A 136 1.21 4.51 -14.90
CA LEU A 136 0.81 5.87 -14.55
C LEU A 136 -0.12 6.48 -15.62
N GLN A 137 0.18 6.30 -16.89
CA GLN A 137 -0.65 6.78 -17.99
C GLN A 137 -2.03 6.13 -17.99
N GLU A 138 -2.10 4.83 -17.69
CA GLU A 138 -3.38 4.12 -17.60
C GLU A 138 -4.20 4.60 -16.39
N HIS A 139 -3.57 4.79 -15.22
CA HIS A 139 -4.23 5.41 -14.08
C HIS A 139 -4.78 6.80 -14.42
N HIS A 140 -3.98 7.64 -15.11
CA HIS A 140 -4.38 8.99 -15.55
C HIS A 140 -5.55 8.93 -16.52
N ARG A 141 -5.50 8.03 -17.52
CA ARG A 141 -6.59 7.82 -18.48
C ARG A 141 -7.91 7.46 -17.79
N ILE A 142 -7.85 6.55 -16.80
CA ILE A 142 -9.04 6.12 -16.04
C ILE A 142 -9.61 7.28 -15.21
N CYS A 143 -8.77 8.05 -14.54
CA CYS A 143 -9.21 9.20 -13.75
C CYS A 143 -9.87 10.29 -14.60
N LEU A 144 -9.37 10.54 -15.82
CA LEU A 144 -9.91 11.60 -16.70
C LEU A 144 -11.12 11.17 -17.51
N ASN A 145 -11.10 9.95 -18.03
CA ASN A 145 -12.09 9.50 -19.03
C ASN A 145 -13.07 8.45 -18.47
N GLY A 146 -12.88 8.07 -17.22
CA GLY A 146 -13.60 6.94 -16.63
C GLY A 146 -13.03 5.59 -17.07
N GLY A 147 -13.44 4.56 -16.40
CA GLY A 147 -13.00 3.18 -16.61
C GLY A 147 -12.83 2.44 -15.30
N SER A 148 -12.36 1.21 -15.38
CA SER A 148 -12.11 0.38 -14.21
C SER A 148 -10.62 0.27 -13.96
N PHE A 149 -10.21 0.52 -12.72
CA PHE A 149 -8.88 0.15 -12.26
C PHE A 149 -8.74 -1.37 -12.29
N ASP A 150 -7.49 -1.83 -12.26
CA ASP A 150 -7.19 -3.24 -12.18
C ASP A 150 -7.79 -3.88 -10.92
N THR A 151 -8.15 -5.15 -11.00
CA THR A 151 -8.91 -5.84 -9.96
C THR A 151 -8.11 -6.96 -9.32
N LEU A 152 -8.46 -7.28 -8.08
CA LEU A 152 -7.91 -8.41 -7.34
C LEU A 152 -8.45 -9.74 -7.89
N SER A 153 -7.80 -10.84 -7.50
CA SER A 153 -8.27 -12.19 -7.82
C SER A 153 -9.71 -12.43 -7.35
N PRO A 154 -10.47 -13.32 -7.98
CA PRO A 154 -11.84 -13.64 -7.57
C PRO A 154 -11.98 -14.09 -6.10
N SER A 155 -10.93 -14.65 -5.50
CA SER A 155 -10.92 -15.08 -4.10
C SER A 155 -10.76 -13.91 -3.10
N LEU A 156 -10.09 -12.84 -3.50
CA LEU A 156 -9.83 -11.68 -2.63
C LEU A 156 -10.75 -10.49 -2.94
N HIS A 157 -11.22 -10.39 -4.17
CA HIS A 157 -12.05 -9.27 -4.61
C HIS A 157 -13.32 -9.05 -3.75
N PRO A 158 -14.05 -10.10 -3.29
CA PRO A 158 -15.25 -9.90 -2.47
C PRO A 158 -14.99 -9.21 -1.13
N TYR A 159 -13.77 -9.30 -0.60
CA TYR A 159 -13.39 -8.70 0.67
C TYR A 159 -12.70 -7.34 0.51
N PHE A 160 -11.77 -7.24 -0.44
CA PHE A 160 -10.83 -6.12 -0.53
C PHE A 160 -10.96 -5.30 -1.82
N GLY A 161 -11.70 -5.79 -2.82
CA GLY A 161 -11.79 -5.15 -4.14
C GLY A 161 -12.34 -3.72 -4.07
N GLU A 162 -13.42 -3.51 -3.30
CA GLU A 162 -14.00 -2.19 -3.11
C GLU A 162 -13.06 -1.25 -2.35
N ILE A 163 -12.32 -1.75 -1.36
CA ILE A 163 -11.37 -0.96 -0.57
C ILE A 163 -10.27 -0.42 -1.48
N VAL A 164 -9.65 -1.29 -2.29
CA VAL A 164 -8.62 -0.89 -3.25
C VAL A 164 -9.18 0.10 -4.29
N ALA A 165 -10.37 -0.17 -4.81
CA ALA A 165 -11.04 0.74 -5.76
C ALA A 165 -11.33 2.12 -5.16
N LYS A 166 -11.73 2.19 -3.88
CA LYS A 166 -11.92 3.45 -3.17
C LYS A 166 -10.61 4.23 -3.00
N CYS A 167 -9.48 3.55 -2.74
CA CYS A 167 -8.16 4.18 -2.70
C CYS A 167 -7.81 4.79 -4.06
N PHE A 168 -7.93 4.03 -5.14
CA PHE A 168 -7.61 4.50 -6.49
C PHE A 168 -8.52 5.65 -6.97
N ASN A 169 -9.78 5.66 -6.54
CA ASN A 169 -10.73 6.72 -6.85
C ASN A 169 -10.71 7.87 -5.83
N ILE A 170 -9.77 7.89 -4.90
CA ILE A 170 -9.59 8.92 -3.87
C ILE A 170 -10.89 9.17 -3.07
N LYS A 171 -11.63 8.11 -2.74
CA LYS A 171 -12.92 8.19 -2.04
C LYS A 171 -12.78 8.27 -0.52
N TYR A 172 -11.64 7.85 0.04
CA TYR A 172 -11.41 7.95 1.47
C TYR A 172 -11.09 9.40 1.88
N GLN A 173 -11.74 9.87 2.93
CA GLN A 173 -11.47 11.18 3.51
C GLN A 173 -10.26 11.17 4.45
N SER A 174 -9.98 10.01 5.08
CA SER A 174 -8.85 9.83 5.98
C SER A 174 -8.38 8.38 5.98
N ALA A 175 -7.16 8.16 6.44
CA ALA A 175 -6.59 6.82 6.62
C ALA A 175 -7.28 6.03 7.73
N ASP A 176 -7.92 6.69 8.72
CA ASP A 176 -8.67 6.03 9.80
C ASP A 176 -9.91 5.30 9.27
N VAL A 177 -10.64 5.92 8.34
CA VAL A 177 -11.80 5.28 7.70
C VAL A 177 -11.36 4.06 6.89
N LEU A 178 -10.27 4.20 6.12
CA LEU A 178 -9.68 3.08 5.40
C LEU A 178 -9.24 1.97 6.35
N LEU A 179 -8.58 2.30 7.46
CA LEU A 179 -8.13 1.33 8.46
C LEU A 179 -9.32 0.53 9.03
N THR A 180 -10.39 1.21 9.39
CA THR A 180 -11.60 0.57 9.95
C THR A 180 -12.21 -0.42 8.95
N GLU A 181 -12.37 -0.01 7.68
CA GLU A 181 -12.91 -0.89 6.64
C GLU A 181 -11.97 -2.08 6.36
N LEU A 182 -10.66 -1.84 6.30
CA LEU A 182 -9.67 -2.89 6.04
C LEU A 182 -9.64 -3.93 7.17
N GLN A 183 -9.68 -3.49 8.43
CA GLN A 183 -9.71 -4.39 9.58
C GLN A 183 -10.99 -5.23 9.60
N ALA A 184 -12.14 -4.65 9.29
CA ALA A 184 -13.40 -5.38 9.21
C ALA A 184 -13.37 -6.43 8.07
N ALA A 185 -12.84 -6.06 6.91
CA ALA A 185 -12.67 -6.96 5.77
C ALA A 185 -11.68 -8.10 6.07
N PHE A 186 -10.58 -7.79 6.77
CA PHE A 186 -9.61 -8.79 7.19
C PHE A 186 -10.21 -9.78 8.20
N SER A 187 -10.95 -9.29 9.19
CA SER A 187 -11.63 -10.16 10.17
C SER A 187 -12.59 -11.12 9.48
N LYS A 188 -13.41 -10.60 8.56
CA LYS A 188 -14.32 -11.42 7.77
C LYS A 188 -13.58 -12.45 6.90
N TRP A 189 -12.55 -12.01 6.19
CA TRP A 189 -11.73 -12.92 5.37
C TRP A 189 -11.10 -14.01 6.25
N TRP A 190 -10.60 -13.65 7.45
CA TRP A 190 -10.00 -14.59 8.40
C TRP A 190 -11.00 -15.66 8.84
N GLU A 191 -12.22 -15.26 9.23
CA GLU A 191 -13.29 -16.17 9.65
C GLU A 191 -13.67 -17.14 8.53
N ASP A 192 -13.81 -16.63 7.29
CA ASP A 192 -14.21 -17.43 6.13
C ASP A 192 -13.10 -18.39 5.63
N ASN A 193 -11.83 -18.18 6.03
CA ASN A 193 -10.65 -18.93 5.57
C ASN A 193 -9.82 -19.52 6.73
N ILE A 194 -10.45 -19.89 7.83
CA ILE A 194 -9.76 -20.30 9.07
C ILE A 194 -8.81 -21.50 8.88
N GLU A 195 -9.14 -22.44 8.00
CA GLU A 195 -8.30 -23.61 7.72
C GLU A 195 -6.99 -23.21 7.03
N VAL A 196 -7.03 -22.24 6.11
CA VAL A 196 -5.85 -21.73 5.40
C VAL A 196 -4.94 -20.94 6.35
N ASN A 197 -5.52 -20.29 7.35
CA ASN A 197 -4.81 -19.40 8.27
C ASN A 197 -3.95 -20.15 9.30
N ASN A 198 -4.28 -21.40 9.62
CA ASN A 198 -3.47 -22.25 10.50
C ASN A 198 -2.05 -22.47 9.94
N PHE A 199 -1.87 -22.51 8.61
CA PHE A 199 -0.56 -22.59 7.97
C PHE A 199 0.25 -21.29 8.04
N SER A 200 -0.42 -20.14 8.09
CA SER A 200 0.25 -18.82 8.14
C SER A 200 0.93 -18.55 9.48
N THR A 201 0.36 -19.03 10.55
CA THR A 201 0.97 -18.97 11.90
C THR A 201 2.27 -19.78 11.94
N LEU A 202 2.30 -20.92 11.25
CA LEU A 202 3.51 -21.77 11.13
C LEU A 202 4.59 -21.09 10.27
N TYR A 203 4.21 -20.33 9.25
CA TYR A 203 5.17 -19.60 8.39
C TYR A 203 5.97 -18.56 9.17
N LEU A 204 5.33 -17.77 10.01
CA LEU A 204 6.00 -16.76 10.82
C LEU A 204 6.82 -17.37 11.96
N SER A 205 6.38 -18.50 12.53
CA SER A 205 7.15 -19.21 13.58
C SER A 205 8.40 -19.89 13.05
N ALA A 206 8.34 -20.48 11.85
CA ALA A 206 9.47 -21.19 11.23
C ALA A 206 10.61 -20.28 10.73
N ARG A 207 10.42 -18.96 10.72
CA ARG A 207 11.43 -17.98 10.32
C ARG A 207 12.11 -17.26 11.49
N ARG A 208 11.72 -17.60 12.73
CA ARG A 208 12.33 -17.09 13.96
C ARG A 208 13.49 -17.97 14.46
N ASP A 209 13.68 -19.15 13.90
CA ASP A 209 14.76 -20.09 14.15
C ASP A 209 15.83 -19.99 13.05
#